data_816bde95933ee963151c6cfaf4080a2d
#
_entry.id   816bde95933ee963151c6cfaf4080a2d
#
_cell.length_a   1.000
_cell.length_b   1.000
_cell.length_c   1.000
_cell.angle_alpha   90.00
_cell.angle_beta   90.00
_cell.angle_gamma   90.00
#
_symmetry.space_group_name_H-M   'P 1'
#
loop_
_entity.id
_entity.type
_entity.pdbx_description
1 polymer ?
#
loop_
_entity_poly.entity_id
_entity_poly.type
_entity_poly.pdbx_seq_one_letter_code
_entity_poly.pdbx_strand_id
1 'polypeptide(L)'
;MKFLALRLQLTWMNIVNYFGRINYFAQLLGSRIAYFLLRHINYRWLFILPHINRGLGLTGRALKVRAEVAQANKQCLLQGSDALNYIWLTQRREWLVRAATFGRNAKVLKEIASCTEQLNAVVEPLHRDGQSVMLAPLHMVSDILATMVGAGVYPNKATVIASFGNHVHSQDELLQGGLNLDYCSIHDQGSAIAGNLLTSLMSAAQGERNIILFPDITPEFTLGTYQGQSSKLPCKLFQRPAKLHNGIVRLSRAISARVVFYHLYYDGGVRIKIHPPLKAAQLKQHMPEIIENSIREHANDWMLWHAHSLYFINE
;
A
#
# COMPACT_ATOMS: atom_id res chain seq x y z
N MET A 1 -22.59 52.58 12.59
CA MET A 1 -22.96 51.19 12.16
C MET A 1 -21.78 50.36 11.68
N LYS A 2 -20.92 50.86 10.79
CA LYS A 2 -19.76 50.08 10.25
C LYS A 2 -18.77 49.59 11.33
N PHE A 3 -18.50 50.43 12.37
CA PHE A 3 -17.58 50.06 13.45
C PHE A 3 -18.11 48.98 14.39
N LEU A 4 -19.42 48.93 14.61
CA LEU A 4 -20.07 47.86 15.40
C LEU A 4 -20.06 46.52 14.65
N ALA A 5 -20.33 46.56 13.35
CA ALA A 5 -20.25 45.36 12.49
C ALA A 5 -18.83 44.75 12.44
N LEU A 6 -17.81 45.61 12.33
CA LEU A 6 -16.42 45.18 12.34
C LEU A 6 -16.01 44.53 13.68
N ARG A 7 -16.44 45.13 14.81
CA ARG A 7 -16.22 44.57 16.16
C ARG A 7 -16.89 43.21 16.32
N LEU A 8 -18.13 43.08 15.88
CA LEU A 8 -18.85 41.77 15.91
C LEU A 8 -18.16 40.74 15.06
N GLN A 9 -17.68 41.12 13.88
CA GLN A 9 -16.97 40.21 13.00
C GLN A 9 -15.64 39.72 13.58
N LEU A 10 -14.86 40.63 14.20
CA LEU A 10 -13.61 40.30 14.89
C LEU A 10 -13.86 39.40 16.11
N THR A 11 -14.91 39.68 16.89
CA THR A 11 -15.27 38.83 18.03
C THR A 11 -15.68 37.44 17.56
N TRP A 12 -16.47 37.34 16.51
CA TRP A 12 -16.85 36.04 15.89
C TRP A 12 -15.65 35.25 15.40
N MET A 13 -14.74 35.90 14.68
CA MET A 13 -13.49 35.26 14.23
C MET A 13 -12.65 34.73 15.40
N ASN A 14 -12.54 35.51 16.49
CA ASN A 14 -11.82 35.07 17.69
C ASN A 14 -12.49 33.85 18.36
N ILE A 15 -13.81 33.84 18.42
CA ILE A 15 -14.59 32.70 18.95
C ILE A 15 -14.36 31.47 18.10
N VAL A 16 -14.48 31.58 16.77
CA VAL A 16 -14.25 30.46 15.83
C VAL A 16 -12.81 29.94 15.95
N ASN A 17 -11.81 30.82 16.01
CA ASN A 17 -10.42 30.44 16.19
C ASN A 17 -10.17 29.76 17.56
N TYR A 18 -10.83 30.19 18.61
CA TYR A 18 -10.73 29.60 19.95
C TYR A 18 -11.31 28.17 19.95
N PHE A 19 -12.51 28.00 19.39
CA PHE A 19 -13.10 26.66 19.22
C PHE A 19 -12.26 25.76 18.29
N GLY A 20 -11.67 26.32 17.23
CA GLY A 20 -10.74 25.62 16.36
C GLY A 20 -9.51 25.11 17.12
N ARG A 21 -8.94 25.93 18.00
CA ARG A 21 -7.82 25.51 18.86
C ARG A 21 -8.22 24.43 19.86
N ILE A 22 -9.36 24.55 20.51
CA ILE A 22 -9.86 23.52 21.45
C ILE A 22 -10.06 22.19 20.71
N ASN A 23 -10.70 22.23 19.55
CA ASN A 23 -10.91 21.03 18.73
C ASN A 23 -9.58 20.39 18.31
N TYR A 24 -8.61 21.20 17.91
CA TYR A 24 -7.26 20.75 17.56
C TYR A 24 -6.57 20.06 18.77
N PHE A 25 -6.60 20.70 19.95
CA PHE A 25 -6.05 20.10 21.16
C PHE A 25 -6.77 18.81 21.58
N ALA A 26 -8.10 18.78 21.47
CA ALA A 26 -8.87 17.59 21.76
C ALA A 26 -8.54 16.43 20.81
N GLN A 27 -8.38 16.73 19.51
CA GLN A 27 -7.94 15.75 18.51
C GLN A 27 -6.51 15.25 18.78
N LEU A 28 -5.60 16.16 19.14
CA LEU A 28 -4.21 15.81 19.45
C LEU A 28 -4.11 14.93 20.72
N LEU A 29 -4.86 15.27 21.76
CA LEU A 29 -4.94 14.48 22.98
C LEU A 29 -5.60 13.13 22.71
N GLY A 30 -6.70 13.12 21.97
CA GLY A 30 -7.40 11.90 21.57
C GLY A 30 -6.51 10.96 20.76
N SER A 31 -5.73 11.49 19.83
CA SER A 31 -4.77 10.69 19.05
C SER A 31 -3.65 10.12 19.92
N ARG A 32 -3.11 10.90 20.87
CA ARG A 32 -2.07 10.40 21.80
C ARG A 32 -2.60 9.30 22.70
N ILE A 33 -3.81 9.44 23.22
CA ILE A 33 -4.47 8.39 24.03
C ILE A 33 -4.71 7.15 23.17
N ALA A 34 -5.22 7.31 21.94
CA ALA A 34 -5.44 6.22 21.01
C ALA A 34 -4.14 5.47 20.69
N TYR A 35 -3.04 6.17 20.43
CA TYR A 35 -1.74 5.55 20.16
C TYR A 35 -1.15 4.88 21.41
N PHE A 36 -1.32 5.46 22.58
CA PHE A 36 -0.93 4.83 23.84
C PHE A 36 -1.71 3.52 24.06
N LEU A 37 -3.02 3.53 23.86
CA LEU A 37 -3.84 2.33 23.94
C LEU A 37 -3.44 1.29 22.89
N LEU A 38 -3.24 1.71 21.63
CA LEU A 38 -2.76 0.84 20.55
C LEU A 38 -1.44 0.16 20.89
N ARG A 39 -0.55 0.85 21.59
CA ARG A 39 0.76 0.32 22.00
C ARG A 39 0.65 -0.83 23.00
N HIS A 40 -0.29 -0.74 23.94
CA HIS A 40 -0.37 -1.64 25.11
C HIS A 40 -1.49 -2.69 25.01
N ILE A 41 -2.52 -2.44 24.21
CA ILE A 41 -3.63 -3.36 24.04
C ILE A 41 -3.33 -4.35 22.90
N ASN A 42 -3.83 -5.57 23.00
CA ASN A 42 -3.80 -6.49 21.87
C ASN A 42 -4.64 -5.88 20.73
N TYR A 43 -4.00 -5.50 19.62
CA TYR A 43 -4.63 -4.83 18.50
C TYR A 43 -5.88 -5.55 17.96
N ARG A 44 -5.98 -6.86 18.14
CA ARG A 44 -7.13 -7.67 17.71
C ARG A 44 -8.42 -7.29 18.45
N TRP A 45 -8.31 -6.77 19.66
CA TRP A 45 -9.48 -6.27 20.39
C TRP A 45 -10.07 -5.03 19.75
N LEU A 46 -9.24 -4.25 19.09
CA LEU A 46 -9.69 -3.05 18.37
C LEU A 46 -10.54 -3.39 17.14
N PHE A 47 -10.46 -4.63 16.65
CA PHE A 47 -11.32 -5.12 15.57
C PHE A 47 -12.78 -5.21 15.93
N ILE A 48 -13.14 -5.06 17.21
CA ILE A 48 -14.53 -4.91 17.65
C ILE A 48 -15.09 -3.54 17.23
N LEU A 49 -14.26 -2.49 17.22
CA LEU A 49 -14.71 -1.12 16.90
C LEU A 49 -15.35 -0.98 15.51
N PRO A 50 -14.78 -1.54 14.43
CA PRO A 50 -15.42 -1.58 13.12
C PRO A 50 -16.81 -2.21 13.12
N HIS A 51 -17.03 -3.27 13.90
CA HIS A 51 -18.32 -3.92 14.00
C HIS A 51 -19.34 -3.03 14.71
N ILE A 52 -18.93 -2.35 15.78
CA ILE A 52 -19.74 -1.37 16.50
C ILE A 52 -20.11 -0.20 15.57
N ASN A 53 -19.12 0.38 14.86
CA ASN A 53 -19.34 1.49 13.93
C ASN A 53 -20.32 1.11 12.81
N ARG A 54 -20.24 -0.12 12.32
CA ARG A 54 -21.18 -0.64 11.33
C ARG A 54 -22.58 -0.76 11.90
N GLY A 55 -22.72 -1.32 13.12
CA GLY A 55 -24.01 -1.46 13.82
C GLY A 55 -24.68 -0.12 14.10
N LEU A 56 -23.90 0.92 14.39
CA LEU A 56 -24.38 2.28 14.62
C LEU A 56 -24.59 3.10 13.33
N GLY A 57 -24.37 2.51 12.16
CA GLY A 57 -24.56 3.20 10.88
C GLY A 57 -23.50 4.29 10.57
N LEU A 58 -22.43 4.37 11.36
CA LEU A 58 -21.37 5.39 11.24
C LEU A 58 -20.44 5.18 10.03
N THR A 59 -20.68 4.15 9.24
CA THR A 59 -19.90 3.91 8.01
C THR A 59 -20.28 4.95 6.95
N GLY A 60 -19.31 5.72 6.49
CA GLY A 60 -19.51 6.76 5.48
C GLY A 60 -20.06 6.22 4.15
N ARG A 61 -20.91 7.03 3.47
CA ARG A 61 -21.56 6.67 2.21
C ARG A 61 -20.57 6.22 1.13
N ALA A 62 -19.45 6.93 1.00
CA ALA A 62 -18.41 6.62 0.01
C ALA A 62 -17.82 5.21 0.20
N LEU A 63 -17.60 4.77 1.44
CA LEU A 63 -17.08 3.43 1.72
C LEU A 63 -18.12 2.35 1.43
N LYS A 64 -19.42 2.64 1.66
CA LYS A 64 -20.53 1.71 1.30
C LYS A 64 -20.58 1.48 -0.20
N VAL A 65 -20.55 2.56 -1.00
CA VAL A 65 -20.56 2.47 -2.46
C VAL A 65 -19.34 1.68 -2.97
N ARG A 66 -18.15 1.94 -2.44
CA ARG A 66 -16.94 1.16 -2.79
C ARG A 66 -17.09 -0.31 -2.43
N ALA A 67 -17.73 -0.63 -1.31
CA ALA A 67 -17.95 -2.00 -0.87
C ALA A 67 -18.92 -2.75 -1.82
N GLU A 68 -19.97 -2.09 -2.29
CA GLU A 68 -20.90 -2.66 -3.28
C GLU A 68 -20.19 -2.96 -4.60
N VAL A 69 -19.39 -2.01 -5.11
CA VAL A 69 -18.57 -2.20 -6.32
C VAL A 69 -17.57 -3.35 -6.12
N ALA A 70 -16.87 -3.38 -4.99
CA ALA A 70 -15.90 -4.42 -4.70
C ALA A 70 -16.55 -5.81 -4.62
N GLN A 71 -17.74 -5.92 -4.00
CA GLN A 71 -18.51 -7.15 -3.93
C GLN A 71 -18.94 -7.63 -5.32
N ALA A 72 -19.50 -6.73 -6.15
CA ALA A 72 -19.94 -7.05 -7.51
C ALA A 72 -18.75 -7.55 -8.36
N ASN A 73 -17.62 -6.87 -8.23
CA ASN A 73 -16.40 -7.23 -8.94
C ASN A 73 -15.87 -8.61 -8.52
N LYS A 74 -15.82 -8.90 -7.22
CA LYS A 74 -15.40 -10.22 -6.72
C LYS A 74 -16.30 -11.33 -7.24
N GLN A 75 -17.61 -11.13 -7.17
CA GLN A 75 -18.59 -12.12 -7.67
C GLN A 75 -18.47 -12.37 -9.17
N CYS A 76 -18.19 -11.31 -9.95
CA CYS A 76 -18.00 -11.43 -11.39
C CYS A 76 -16.79 -12.30 -11.78
N LEU A 77 -15.70 -12.23 -11.01
CA LEU A 77 -14.45 -12.95 -11.31
C LEU A 77 -14.34 -14.28 -10.59
N LEU A 78 -14.81 -14.36 -9.36
CA LEU A 78 -14.75 -15.55 -8.50
C LEU A 78 -16.16 -16.05 -8.23
N GLN A 79 -16.79 -16.64 -9.24
CA GLN A 79 -18.14 -17.21 -9.14
C GLN A 79 -18.22 -18.22 -7.99
N GLY A 80 -19.27 -18.10 -7.18
CA GLY A 80 -19.47 -18.99 -6.02
C GLY A 80 -18.61 -18.66 -4.79
N SER A 81 -17.86 -17.55 -4.82
CA SER A 81 -17.06 -17.13 -3.65
C SER A 81 -17.94 -16.48 -2.56
N ASP A 82 -17.49 -16.62 -1.31
CA ASP A 82 -18.12 -15.97 -0.16
C ASP A 82 -18.24 -14.44 -0.32
N ALA A 83 -19.18 -13.86 0.41
CA ALA A 83 -19.36 -12.41 0.41
C ALA A 83 -18.11 -11.68 0.89
N LEU A 84 -17.71 -10.63 0.15
CA LEU A 84 -16.61 -9.78 0.52
C LEU A 84 -17.02 -8.74 1.57
N ASN A 85 -16.44 -8.79 2.74
CA ASN A 85 -16.60 -7.71 3.69
C ASN A 85 -15.55 -6.61 3.46
N TYR A 86 -15.74 -5.84 2.38
CA TYR A 86 -14.80 -4.80 1.97
C TYR A 86 -14.65 -3.67 3.00
N ILE A 87 -15.74 -3.35 3.73
CA ILE A 87 -15.71 -2.37 4.82
C ILE A 87 -14.74 -2.86 5.91
N TRP A 88 -14.87 -4.12 6.31
CA TRP A 88 -13.98 -4.74 7.28
C TRP A 88 -12.53 -4.76 6.79
N LEU A 89 -12.30 -5.16 5.56
CA LEU A 89 -10.97 -5.18 4.95
C LEU A 89 -10.29 -3.80 5.05
N THR A 90 -11.01 -2.73 4.69
CA THR A 90 -10.50 -1.36 4.74
C THR A 90 -10.21 -0.90 6.17
N GLN A 91 -11.11 -1.18 7.10
CA GLN A 91 -10.95 -0.80 8.50
C GLN A 91 -9.85 -1.62 9.19
N ARG A 92 -9.75 -2.92 8.91
CA ARG A 92 -8.65 -3.76 9.40
C ARG A 92 -7.29 -3.23 8.95
N ARG A 93 -7.17 -2.86 7.66
CA ARG A 93 -5.96 -2.21 7.13
C ARG A 93 -5.58 -0.99 7.95
N GLU A 94 -6.53 -0.09 8.15
CA GLU A 94 -6.29 1.16 8.88
C GLU A 94 -5.81 0.90 10.32
N TRP A 95 -6.45 0.00 11.04
CA TRP A 95 -6.04 -0.36 12.40
C TRP A 95 -4.68 -1.04 12.46
N LEU A 96 -4.39 -1.96 11.53
CA LEU A 96 -3.08 -2.61 11.45
C LEU A 96 -1.97 -1.60 11.17
N VAL A 97 -2.19 -0.69 10.21
CA VAL A 97 -1.22 0.37 9.90
C VAL A 97 -0.98 1.26 11.11
N ARG A 98 -2.03 1.77 11.76
CA ARG A 98 -1.89 2.60 12.97
C ARG A 98 -1.20 1.85 14.11
N ALA A 99 -1.49 0.57 14.29
CA ALA A 99 -0.84 -0.24 15.31
C ALA A 99 0.65 -0.45 15.01
N ALA A 100 1.03 -0.69 13.77
CA ALA A 100 2.41 -0.90 13.37
C ALA A 100 3.25 0.38 13.39
N THR A 101 2.68 1.50 12.91
CA THR A 101 3.38 2.78 12.80
C THR A 101 3.33 3.58 14.11
N PHE A 102 2.34 4.44 14.28
CA PHE A 102 2.24 5.35 15.44
C PHE A 102 2.05 4.61 16.77
N GLY A 103 1.31 3.50 16.79
CA GLY A 103 1.09 2.70 17.99
C GLY A 103 2.31 1.88 18.41
N ARG A 104 3.18 1.52 17.46
CA ARG A 104 4.35 0.66 17.70
C ARG A 104 3.99 -0.57 18.53
N ASN A 105 2.88 -1.21 18.19
CA ASN A 105 2.35 -2.36 18.90
C ASN A 105 3.29 -3.56 18.76
N ALA A 106 3.80 -4.06 19.88
CA ALA A 106 4.82 -5.11 19.90
C ALA A 106 4.37 -6.40 19.17
N LYS A 107 3.07 -6.74 19.23
CA LYS A 107 2.55 -7.94 18.57
C LYS A 107 2.53 -7.80 17.05
N VAL A 108 2.05 -6.66 16.52
CA VAL A 108 2.07 -6.41 15.07
C VAL A 108 3.50 -6.33 14.57
N LEU A 109 4.39 -5.62 15.29
CA LEU A 109 5.79 -5.52 14.92
C LEU A 109 6.49 -6.88 14.92
N LYS A 110 6.17 -7.77 15.86
CA LYS A 110 6.68 -9.15 15.88
C LYS A 110 6.18 -9.95 14.67
N GLU A 111 4.91 -9.80 14.30
CA GLU A 111 4.34 -10.45 13.11
C GLU A 111 5.03 -9.94 11.83
N ILE A 112 5.27 -8.62 11.71
CA ILE A 112 6.01 -8.02 10.60
C ILE A 112 7.46 -8.52 10.57
N ALA A 113 8.15 -8.54 11.71
CA ALA A 113 9.52 -9.05 11.80
C ALA A 113 9.62 -10.51 11.33
N SER A 114 8.68 -11.36 11.75
CA SER A 114 8.63 -12.75 11.27
C SER A 114 8.40 -12.84 9.75
N CYS A 115 7.55 -11.97 9.17
CA CYS A 115 7.39 -11.90 7.71
C CYS A 115 8.69 -11.44 7.02
N THR A 116 9.39 -10.46 7.62
CA THR A 116 10.66 -9.96 7.13
C THR A 116 11.74 -11.04 7.13
N GLU A 117 11.85 -11.81 8.21
CA GLU A 117 12.80 -12.93 8.32
C GLU A 117 12.57 -13.98 7.23
N GLN A 118 11.29 -14.35 6.99
CA GLN A 118 10.94 -15.28 5.93
C GLN A 118 11.30 -14.75 4.53
N LEU A 119 11.03 -13.48 4.25
CA LEU A 119 11.39 -12.85 2.98
C LEU A 119 12.91 -12.73 2.84
N ASN A 120 13.59 -12.38 3.92
CA ASN A 120 15.05 -12.26 3.94
C ASN A 120 15.76 -13.59 3.64
N ALA A 121 15.20 -14.71 4.08
CA ALA A 121 15.72 -16.03 3.75
C ALA A 121 15.76 -16.31 2.23
N VAL A 122 14.94 -15.61 1.44
CA VAL A 122 14.94 -15.69 -0.03
C VAL A 122 15.82 -14.60 -0.65
N VAL A 123 15.81 -13.39 -0.09
CA VAL A 123 16.46 -12.21 -0.67
C VAL A 123 17.96 -12.19 -0.43
N GLU A 124 18.40 -12.49 0.79
CA GLU A 124 19.80 -12.41 1.19
C GLU A 124 20.72 -13.34 0.38
N PRO A 125 20.36 -14.60 0.08
CA PRO A 125 21.16 -15.44 -0.81
C PRO A 125 21.34 -14.83 -2.21
N LEU A 126 20.30 -14.21 -2.78
CA LEU A 126 20.39 -13.56 -4.08
C LEU A 126 21.44 -12.42 -4.09
N HIS A 127 21.43 -11.61 -3.04
CA HIS A 127 22.46 -10.55 -2.88
C HIS A 127 23.86 -11.11 -2.68
N ARG A 128 24.01 -12.19 -1.90
CA ARG A 128 25.31 -12.87 -1.72
C ARG A 128 25.86 -13.42 -3.02
N ASP A 129 24.98 -13.83 -3.94
CA ASP A 129 25.32 -14.27 -5.29
C ASP A 129 25.53 -13.09 -6.27
N GLY A 130 25.61 -11.85 -5.77
CA GLY A 130 25.83 -10.65 -6.57
C GLY A 130 24.64 -10.25 -7.44
N GLN A 131 23.43 -10.73 -7.14
CA GLN A 131 22.23 -10.43 -7.92
C GLN A 131 21.50 -9.22 -7.34
N SER A 132 21.13 -8.28 -8.20
CA SER A 132 20.22 -7.19 -7.84
C SER A 132 18.80 -7.74 -7.58
N VAL A 133 18.10 -7.18 -6.60
CA VAL A 133 16.75 -7.65 -6.23
C VAL A 133 15.73 -6.53 -6.34
N MET A 134 14.60 -6.84 -6.97
CA MET A 134 13.37 -6.05 -6.92
C MET A 134 12.28 -6.81 -6.17
N LEU A 135 11.64 -6.15 -5.26
CA LEU A 135 10.56 -6.67 -4.45
C LEU A 135 9.23 -6.24 -5.04
N ALA A 136 8.36 -7.21 -5.26
CA ALA A 136 7.06 -7.03 -5.92
C ALA A 136 5.91 -7.41 -4.99
N PRO A 137 5.62 -6.61 -3.93
CA PRO A 137 4.47 -6.86 -3.09
C PRO A 137 3.16 -6.66 -3.84
N LEU A 138 2.10 -7.40 -3.44
CA LEU A 138 0.75 -7.16 -3.90
C LEU A 138 -0.05 -6.36 -2.86
N HIS A 139 -1.07 -5.61 -3.33
CA HIS A 139 -1.95 -4.81 -2.46
C HIS A 139 -2.90 -5.70 -1.64
N MET A 140 -2.32 -6.50 -0.76
CA MET A 140 -3.06 -7.39 0.14
C MET A 140 -2.79 -7.06 1.60
N VAL A 141 -3.81 -7.09 2.44
CA VAL A 141 -3.83 -6.66 3.85
C VAL A 141 -3.46 -5.19 4.03
N SER A 142 -2.25 -4.79 3.65
CA SER A 142 -1.78 -3.41 3.68
C SER A 142 -0.51 -3.24 2.84
N ASP A 143 -0.52 -2.27 1.94
CA ASP A 143 0.62 -1.80 1.16
C ASP A 143 1.75 -1.27 2.07
N ILE A 144 1.40 -0.52 3.13
CA ILE A 144 2.36 0.01 4.10
C ILE A 144 3.06 -1.13 4.85
N LEU A 145 2.32 -2.12 5.36
CA LEU A 145 2.93 -3.26 6.05
C LEU A 145 3.78 -4.11 5.10
N ALA A 146 3.31 -4.32 3.87
CA ALA A 146 4.10 -5.02 2.85
C ALA A 146 5.40 -4.26 2.54
N THR A 147 5.34 -2.94 2.44
CA THR A 147 6.51 -2.08 2.29
C THR A 147 7.45 -2.17 3.51
N MET A 148 6.93 -2.18 4.75
CA MET A 148 7.74 -2.36 5.96
C MET A 148 8.51 -3.69 5.93
N VAL A 149 7.85 -4.77 5.55
CA VAL A 149 8.48 -6.08 5.37
C VAL A 149 9.60 -6.02 4.35
N GLY A 150 9.32 -5.46 3.16
CA GLY A 150 10.31 -5.36 2.09
C GLY A 150 11.50 -4.44 2.40
N ALA A 151 11.28 -3.39 3.19
CA ALA A 151 12.35 -2.49 3.61
C ALA A 151 13.29 -3.11 4.66
N GLY A 152 12.77 -4.06 5.43
CA GLY A 152 13.53 -4.72 6.49
C GLY A 152 14.44 -5.86 6.02
N VAL A 153 14.36 -6.29 4.74
CA VAL A 153 15.25 -7.34 4.22
C VAL A 153 16.60 -6.78 3.78
N TYR A 154 17.62 -7.63 3.76
CA TYR A 154 18.96 -7.24 3.32
C TYR A 154 18.93 -6.50 1.97
N PRO A 155 19.67 -5.40 1.79
CA PRO A 155 20.65 -4.79 2.71
C PRO A 155 20.04 -3.78 3.72
N ASN A 156 18.76 -3.88 4.07
CA ASN A 156 18.01 -2.97 4.97
C ASN A 156 17.90 -1.53 4.44
N LYS A 157 17.90 -1.41 3.14
CA LYS A 157 17.72 -0.19 2.38
C LYS A 157 16.80 -0.45 1.20
N ALA A 158 15.74 0.33 1.05
CA ALA A 158 14.83 0.18 -0.08
C ALA A 158 14.36 1.53 -0.61
N THR A 159 14.07 1.59 -1.91
CA THR A 159 13.34 2.69 -2.55
C THR A 159 12.01 2.17 -3.04
N VAL A 160 10.93 2.83 -2.60
CA VAL A 160 9.57 2.55 -3.08
C VAL A 160 9.30 3.43 -4.30
N ILE A 161 8.97 2.80 -5.41
CA ILE A 161 8.47 3.51 -6.58
C ILE A 161 6.95 3.56 -6.47
N ALA A 162 6.42 4.77 -6.23
CA ALA A 162 5.00 5.00 -6.04
C ALA A 162 4.42 5.85 -7.18
N SER A 163 3.14 5.62 -7.46
CA SER A 163 2.36 6.42 -8.42
C SER A 163 1.64 7.61 -7.77
N PHE A 164 1.76 7.79 -6.45
CA PHE A 164 1.17 8.91 -5.73
C PHE A 164 2.20 10.02 -5.55
N GLY A 165 1.78 11.28 -5.74
CA GLY A 165 2.63 12.43 -5.45
C GLY A 165 3.02 12.49 -3.96
N ASN A 166 4.13 13.16 -3.66
CA ASN A 166 4.69 13.33 -2.30
C ASN A 166 3.72 13.95 -1.26
N HIS A 167 2.50 14.30 -1.69
CA HIS A 167 1.48 14.94 -0.86
C HIS A 167 0.65 13.96 -0.02
N VAL A 168 0.74 12.63 -0.26
CA VAL A 168 -0.09 11.65 0.46
C VAL A 168 0.52 11.29 1.82
N HIS A 169 1.84 11.22 1.91
CA HIS A 169 2.58 11.07 3.15
C HIS A 169 3.88 11.86 3.06
N SER A 170 4.08 12.82 3.95
CA SER A 170 5.37 13.49 4.03
C SER A 170 6.43 12.50 4.51
N GLN A 171 7.68 12.69 4.06
CA GLN A 171 8.81 11.87 4.52
C GLN A 171 8.94 11.90 6.05
N ASP A 172 8.59 13.03 6.66
CA ASP A 172 8.57 13.21 8.11
C ASP A 172 7.50 12.36 8.80
N GLU A 173 6.30 12.22 8.20
CA GLU A 173 5.25 11.33 8.75
C GLU A 173 5.66 9.87 8.69
N LEU A 174 6.33 9.46 7.61
CA LEU A 174 6.84 8.10 7.46
C LEU A 174 7.95 7.82 8.48
N LEU A 175 8.88 8.75 8.67
CA LEU A 175 9.93 8.65 9.68
C LEU A 175 9.36 8.65 11.11
N GLN A 176 8.37 9.49 11.41
CA GLN A 176 7.65 9.47 12.68
C GLN A 176 6.93 8.16 12.90
N GLY A 177 6.41 7.54 11.82
CA GLY A 177 5.86 6.18 11.84
C GLY A 177 6.93 5.08 11.97
N GLY A 178 8.23 5.42 12.00
CA GLY A 178 9.33 4.45 12.09
C GLY A 178 9.70 3.80 10.75
N LEU A 179 9.30 4.41 9.63
CA LEU A 179 9.58 3.93 8.27
C LEU A 179 10.76 4.72 7.69
N ASN A 180 11.94 4.11 7.67
CA ASN A 180 13.13 4.67 6.99
C ASN A 180 13.16 4.17 5.54
N LEU A 181 12.45 4.87 4.66
CA LEU A 181 12.28 4.52 3.26
C LEU A 181 12.56 5.72 2.36
N ASP A 182 13.23 5.48 1.26
CA ASP A 182 13.31 6.44 0.18
C ASP A 182 12.08 6.25 -0.72
N TYR A 183 11.38 7.35 -0.99
CA TYR A 183 10.24 7.37 -1.92
C TYR A 183 10.65 8.04 -3.24
N CYS A 184 10.32 7.38 -4.34
CA CYS A 184 10.42 7.96 -5.67
C CYS A 184 9.00 8.02 -6.27
N SER A 185 8.41 9.22 -6.32
CA SER A 185 7.12 9.43 -6.97
C SER A 185 7.32 9.63 -8.47
N ILE A 186 6.59 8.89 -9.29
CA ILE A 186 6.65 9.03 -10.76
C ILE A 186 5.85 10.23 -11.28
N HIS A 187 5.11 10.93 -10.42
CA HIS A 187 4.28 12.09 -10.77
C HIS A 187 4.88 13.44 -10.37
N ASP A 188 5.97 13.45 -9.61
CA ASP A 188 6.65 14.70 -9.32
C ASP A 188 7.23 15.27 -10.63
N GLN A 189 6.96 16.53 -10.93
CA GLN A 189 7.40 17.18 -12.17
C GLN A 189 8.84 17.72 -11.98
N GLY A 190 9.75 17.31 -12.85
CA GLY A 190 11.07 17.93 -12.96
C GLY A 190 12.24 16.95 -13.22
N SER A 191 13.36 17.49 -13.63
CA SER A 191 14.61 16.77 -13.88
C SER A 191 15.17 16.04 -12.63
N ALA A 192 14.82 16.52 -11.44
CA ALA A 192 15.24 15.92 -10.17
C ALA A 192 14.69 14.48 -9.97
N ILE A 193 13.50 14.17 -10.50
CA ILE A 193 12.88 12.84 -10.35
C ILE A 193 13.59 11.80 -11.19
N ALA A 194 13.87 12.13 -12.44
CA ALA A 194 14.62 11.24 -13.31
C ALA A 194 15.99 10.95 -12.70
N GLY A 195 16.63 11.94 -12.09
CA GLY A 195 17.88 11.79 -11.35
C GLY A 195 17.76 10.89 -10.14
N ASN A 196 16.73 11.07 -9.30
CA ASN A 196 16.51 10.27 -8.09
C ASN A 196 16.18 8.81 -8.44
N LEU A 197 15.34 8.57 -9.47
CA LEU A 197 15.03 7.24 -9.94
C LEU A 197 16.29 6.55 -10.50
N LEU A 198 17.04 7.25 -11.34
CA LEU A 198 18.29 6.71 -11.90
C LEU A 198 19.30 6.37 -10.80
N THR A 199 19.52 7.26 -9.84
CA THR A 199 20.40 7.02 -8.70
C THR A 199 19.96 5.81 -7.89
N SER A 200 18.66 5.68 -7.62
CA SER A 200 18.11 4.53 -6.90
C SER A 200 18.28 3.22 -7.67
N LEU A 201 18.12 3.25 -8.99
CA LEU A 201 18.34 2.08 -9.85
C LEU A 201 19.81 1.70 -9.93
N MET A 202 20.71 2.67 -9.99
CA MET A 202 22.15 2.41 -9.97
C MET A 202 22.61 1.78 -8.65
N SER A 203 22.19 2.33 -7.51
CA SER A 203 22.43 1.74 -6.20
C SER A 203 21.85 0.33 -6.06
N ALA A 204 20.68 0.09 -6.65
CA ALA A 204 20.08 -1.24 -6.66
C ALA A 204 20.87 -2.22 -7.55
N ALA A 205 21.39 -1.75 -8.69
CA ALA A 205 22.26 -2.55 -9.55
C ALA A 205 23.58 -2.94 -8.87
N GLN A 206 24.04 -2.13 -7.93
CA GLN A 206 25.24 -2.37 -7.10
C GLN A 206 24.93 -3.24 -5.86
N GLY A 207 23.66 -3.62 -5.63
CA GLY A 207 23.25 -4.42 -4.47
C GLY A 207 23.14 -3.63 -3.17
N GLU A 208 23.25 -2.30 -3.21
CA GLU A 208 23.23 -1.44 -2.03
C GLU A 208 21.82 -1.19 -1.47
N ARG A 209 20.78 -1.46 -2.27
CA ARG A 209 19.37 -1.32 -1.89
C ARG A 209 18.46 -2.21 -2.72
N ASN A 210 17.25 -2.42 -2.24
CA ASN A 210 16.17 -3.03 -3.00
C ASN A 210 15.27 -1.97 -3.64
N ILE A 211 14.64 -2.31 -4.76
CA ILE A 211 13.52 -1.53 -5.31
C ILE A 211 12.23 -2.23 -4.95
N ILE A 212 11.28 -1.50 -4.40
CA ILE A 212 9.91 -2.00 -4.09
C ILE A 212 8.95 -1.37 -5.09
N LEU A 213 8.21 -2.21 -5.81
CA LEU A 213 7.19 -1.76 -6.77
C LEU A 213 6.01 -2.72 -6.75
N PHE A 214 4.80 -2.18 -6.58
CA PHE A 214 3.55 -2.94 -6.58
C PHE A 214 3.10 -3.20 -8.02
N PRO A 215 3.09 -4.47 -8.47
CA PRO A 215 2.81 -4.80 -9.86
C PRO A 215 1.33 -4.94 -10.18
N ASP A 216 0.48 -5.07 -9.17
CA ASP A 216 -0.95 -5.31 -9.27
C ASP A 216 -1.81 -4.03 -9.31
N ILE A 217 -1.18 -2.88 -9.58
CA ILE A 217 -1.88 -1.63 -9.82
C ILE A 217 -2.23 -1.49 -11.31
N THR A 218 -3.39 -0.91 -11.61
CA THR A 218 -3.77 -0.69 -13.01
C THR A 218 -2.93 0.42 -13.65
N PRO A 219 -2.64 0.34 -14.96
CA PRO A 219 -1.92 1.40 -15.66
C PRO A 219 -2.60 2.76 -15.54
N GLU A 220 -3.91 2.81 -15.52
CA GLU A 220 -4.72 4.03 -15.44
C GLU A 220 -4.54 4.79 -14.13
N PHE A 221 -4.27 4.09 -13.03
CA PHE A 221 -3.96 4.72 -11.74
C PHE A 221 -2.59 5.42 -11.74
N THR A 222 -1.66 4.95 -12.57
CA THR A 222 -0.28 5.45 -12.55
C THR A 222 -0.01 6.52 -13.60
N LEU A 223 -0.82 6.59 -14.65
CA LEU A 223 -0.46 7.34 -15.86
C LEU A 223 -1.26 8.63 -16.07
N GLY A 224 -2.06 9.05 -15.10
CA GLY A 224 -2.80 10.32 -15.04
C GLY A 224 -3.22 10.96 -16.37
N THR A 225 -2.47 11.05 -17.39
CA THR A 225 -2.80 11.61 -18.71
C THR A 225 -1.88 11.11 -19.84
N TYR A 226 -0.79 10.43 -19.55
CA TYR A 226 0.13 9.93 -20.57
C TYR A 226 -0.27 8.52 -21.04
N GLN A 227 -1.05 8.46 -22.11
CA GLN A 227 -1.49 7.23 -22.76
C GLN A 227 -0.41 6.54 -23.61
N GLY A 228 0.81 6.42 -23.10
CA GLY A 228 1.82 5.65 -23.81
C GLY A 228 1.50 4.15 -23.80
N GLN A 229 1.23 3.55 -24.94
CA GLN A 229 1.02 2.10 -25.06
C GLN A 229 2.19 1.27 -24.46
N SER A 230 3.40 1.83 -24.39
CA SER A 230 4.59 1.18 -23.85
C SER A 230 4.55 0.88 -22.35
N SER A 231 3.64 1.52 -21.60
CA SER A 231 3.47 1.33 -20.17
C SER A 231 2.53 0.19 -19.80
N LYS A 232 1.78 -0.34 -20.76
CA LYS A 232 0.77 -1.37 -20.59
C LYS A 232 1.34 -2.73 -21.04
N LEU A 233 1.12 -3.76 -20.21
CA LEU A 233 1.43 -5.14 -20.51
C LEU A 233 0.10 -5.85 -20.79
N PRO A 234 -0.23 -6.17 -22.06
CA PRO A 234 -1.40 -6.99 -22.37
C PRO A 234 -1.22 -8.38 -21.78
N CYS A 235 -2.24 -8.89 -21.13
CA CYS A 235 -2.23 -10.22 -20.50
C CYS A 235 -3.65 -10.78 -20.41
N LYS A 236 -3.78 -11.94 -19.77
CA LYS A 236 -5.08 -12.46 -19.34
C LYS A 236 -5.09 -12.53 -17.83
N LEU A 237 -6.18 -12.05 -17.22
CA LEU A 237 -6.49 -12.22 -15.80
C LEU A 237 -7.90 -12.80 -15.70
N PHE A 238 -8.08 -13.86 -14.93
CA PHE A 238 -9.37 -14.55 -14.79
C PHE A 238 -9.99 -14.93 -16.15
N GLN A 239 -9.13 -15.37 -17.08
CA GLN A 239 -9.48 -15.74 -18.45
C GLN A 239 -10.01 -14.59 -19.32
N ARG A 240 -9.90 -13.35 -18.90
CA ARG A 240 -10.31 -12.18 -19.65
C ARG A 240 -9.11 -11.37 -20.15
N PRO A 241 -9.20 -10.71 -21.30
CA PRO A 241 -8.19 -9.76 -21.74
C PRO A 241 -8.01 -8.65 -20.69
N ALA A 242 -6.78 -8.40 -20.28
CA ALA A 242 -6.45 -7.43 -19.24
C ALA A 242 -5.15 -6.69 -19.56
N LYS A 243 -4.87 -5.65 -18.79
CA LYS A 243 -3.63 -4.86 -18.86
C LYS A 243 -3.07 -4.72 -17.48
N LEU A 244 -1.77 -5.01 -17.33
CA LEU A 244 -1.00 -4.72 -16.13
C LEU A 244 0.01 -3.62 -16.40
N HIS A 245 0.55 -3.04 -15.34
CA HIS A 245 1.60 -2.04 -15.48
C HIS A 245 2.94 -2.70 -15.84
N ASN A 246 3.59 -2.20 -16.92
CA ASN A 246 4.83 -2.77 -17.45
C ASN A 246 6.10 -2.27 -16.72
N GLY A 247 5.96 -1.42 -15.72
CA GLY A 247 7.09 -0.77 -15.04
C GLY A 247 8.08 -1.77 -14.44
N ILE A 248 7.59 -2.78 -13.74
CA ILE A 248 8.43 -3.79 -13.10
C ILE A 248 9.26 -4.59 -14.12
N VAL A 249 8.68 -4.90 -15.29
CA VAL A 249 9.39 -5.62 -16.37
C VAL A 249 10.50 -4.76 -16.96
N ARG A 250 10.25 -3.47 -17.15
CA ARG A 250 11.22 -2.52 -17.71
C ARG A 250 12.38 -2.25 -16.75
N LEU A 251 12.05 -1.96 -15.48
CA LEU A 251 13.07 -1.63 -14.47
C LEU A 251 13.92 -2.84 -14.11
N SER A 252 13.31 -4.03 -13.95
CA SER A 252 14.06 -5.24 -13.65
C SER A 252 15.03 -5.62 -14.79
N ARG A 253 14.65 -5.37 -16.06
CA ARG A 253 15.54 -5.56 -17.19
C ARG A 253 16.70 -4.57 -17.19
N ALA A 254 16.43 -3.31 -16.87
CA ALA A 254 17.44 -2.25 -16.86
C ALA A 254 18.61 -2.55 -15.89
N ILE A 255 18.31 -3.19 -14.76
CA ILE A 255 19.32 -3.53 -13.75
C ILE A 255 19.57 -5.04 -13.61
N SER A 256 19.09 -5.85 -14.57
CA SER A 256 19.21 -7.32 -14.56
C SER A 256 18.75 -7.98 -13.26
N ALA A 257 17.76 -7.40 -12.58
CA ALA A 257 17.32 -7.85 -11.27
C ALA A 257 16.55 -9.16 -11.29
N ARG A 258 16.64 -9.88 -10.17
CA ARG A 258 15.66 -10.89 -9.76
C ARG A 258 14.45 -10.20 -9.15
N VAL A 259 13.27 -10.66 -9.50
CA VAL A 259 12.02 -10.14 -8.95
C VAL A 259 11.41 -11.16 -8.01
N VAL A 260 11.19 -10.75 -6.76
CA VAL A 260 10.57 -11.58 -5.72
C VAL A 260 9.17 -11.05 -5.47
N PHE A 261 8.17 -11.81 -5.90
CA PHE A 261 6.78 -11.51 -5.59
C PHE A 261 6.42 -12.02 -4.21
N TYR A 262 5.67 -11.24 -3.46
CA TYR A 262 5.12 -11.65 -2.18
C TYR A 262 3.82 -10.90 -1.87
N HIS A 263 3.04 -11.46 -0.99
CA HIS A 263 1.88 -10.77 -0.44
C HIS A 263 1.67 -11.12 1.02
N LEU A 264 1.06 -10.19 1.73
CA LEU A 264 0.60 -10.43 3.09
C LEU A 264 -0.82 -11.01 3.04
N TYR A 265 -1.13 -11.90 3.97
CA TYR A 265 -2.49 -12.37 4.22
C TYR A 265 -2.77 -12.38 5.72
N TYR A 266 -4.06 -12.34 6.09
CA TYR A 266 -4.47 -12.28 7.47
C TYR A 266 -5.11 -13.59 7.92
N ASP A 267 -4.38 -14.35 8.71
CA ASP A 267 -4.86 -15.58 9.34
C ASP A 267 -4.60 -15.52 10.85
N GLY A 268 -5.54 -14.92 11.58
CA GLY A 268 -5.38 -14.66 13.02
C GLY A 268 -4.15 -13.82 13.38
N GLY A 269 -3.46 -13.21 12.41
CA GLY A 269 -2.27 -12.38 12.43
C GLY A 269 -1.78 -12.13 11.03
N VAL A 270 -0.82 -11.20 10.89
CA VAL A 270 -0.21 -10.92 9.59
C VAL A 270 0.77 -12.05 9.24
N ARG A 271 0.59 -12.61 8.06
CA ARG A 271 1.42 -13.68 7.48
C ARG A 271 1.89 -13.26 6.12
N ILE A 272 2.91 -13.95 5.60
CA ILE A 272 3.46 -13.70 4.26
C ILE A 272 3.44 -14.97 3.41
N LYS A 273 3.15 -14.80 2.12
CA LYS A 273 3.42 -15.79 1.08
C LYS A 273 4.41 -15.22 0.10
N ILE A 274 5.44 -16.00 -0.22
CA ILE A 274 6.56 -15.61 -1.08
C ILE A 274 6.58 -16.55 -2.28
N HIS A 275 6.74 -15.97 -3.46
CA HIS A 275 6.86 -16.74 -4.70
C HIS A 275 8.33 -16.91 -5.09
N PRO A 276 8.68 -17.96 -5.86
CA PRO A 276 10.04 -18.15 -6.34
C PRO A 276 10.57 -16.94 -7.10
N PRO A 277 11.85 -16.55 -6.92
CA PRO A 277 12.44 -15.44 -7.64
C PRO A 277 12.44 -15.64 -9.16
N LEU A 278 11.98 -14.64 -9.90
CA LEU A 278 11.92 -14.66 -11.35
C LEU A 278 13.01 -13.80 -11.99
N LYS A 279 13.53 -14.24 -13.14
CA LYS A 279 14.33 -13.39 -14.03
C LYS A 279 13.43 -12.41 -14.77
N ALA A 280 13.95 -11.23 -15.12
CA ALA A 280 13.21 -10.22 -15.86
C ALA A 280 12.58 -10.75 -17.17
N ALA A 281 13.22 -11.74 -17.84
CA ALA A 281 12.69 -12.35 -19.05
C ALA A 281 11.40 -13.18 -18.81
N GLN A 282 11.23 -13.71 -17.60
CA GLN A 282 10.10 -14.59 -17.23
C GLN A 282 8.87 -13.80 -16.79
N LEU A 283 9.02 -12.52 -16.44
CA LEU A 283 7.96 -11.72 -15.82
C LEU A 283 6.71 -11.59 -16.67
N LYS A 284 6.85 -11.37 -17.98
CA LYS A 284 5.70 -11.19 -18.87
C LYS A 284 4.78 -12.41 -18.86
N GLN A 285 5.35 -13.60 -18.73
CA GLN A 285 4.62 -14.87 -18.73
C GLN A 285 4.03 -15.18 -17.35
N HIS A 286 4.81 -15.05 -16.28
CA HIS A 286 4.44 -15.57 -14.96
C HIS A 286 3.77 -14.54 -14.04
N MET A 287 4.02 -13.22 -14.25
CA MET A 287 3.44 -12.19 -13.38
C MET A 287 1.90 -12.21 -13.35
N PRO A 288 1.17 -12.32 -14.50
CA PRO A 288 -0.29 -12.39 -14.46
C PRO A 288 -0.81 -13.58 -13.66
N GLU A 289 -0.19 -14.75 -13.83
CA GLU A 289 -0.55 -15.97 -13.11
C GLU A 289 -0.29 -15.84 -11.60
N ILE A 290 0.85 -15.28 -11.19
CA ILE A 290 1.16 -15.03 -9.78
C ILE A 290 0.12 -14.11 -9.15
N ILE A 291 -0.23 -13.01 -9.83
CA ILE A 291 -1.23 -12.06 -9.34
C ILE A 291 -2.59 -12.74 -9.22
N GLU A 292 -3.05 -13.45 -10.26
CA GLU A 292 -4.34 -14.14 -10.27
C GLU A 292 -4.42 -15.19 -9.17
N ASN A 293 -3.42 -16.08 -9.06
CA ASN A 293 -3.39 -17.13 -8.04
C ASN A 293 -3.36 -16.56 -6.62
N SER A 294 -2.60 -15.49 -6.39
CA SER A 294 -2.57 -14.81 -5.10
C SER A 294 -3.93 -14.23 -4.73
N ILE A 295 -4.63 -13.60 -5.70
CA ILE A 295 -5.96 -13.05 -5.49
C ILE A 295 -6.99 -14.17 -5.23
N ARG A 296 -6.90 -15.29 -5.94
CA ARG A 296 -7.80 -16.44 -5.72
C ARG A 296 -7.63 -17.05 -4.34
N GLU A 297 -6.38 -17.21 -3.90
CA GLU A 297 -6.05 -17.84 -2.63
C GLU A 297 -6.44 -16.97 -1.43
N HIS A 298 -6.21 -15.66 -1.51
CA HIS A 298 -6.48 -14.71 -0.44
C HIS A 298 -7.42 -13.57 -0.88
N ALA A 299 -8.53 -13.94 -1.52
CA ALA A 299 -9.48 -13.00 -2.10
C ALA A 299 -10.02 -11.96 -1.10
N ASN A 300 -10.15 -12.35 0.16
CA ASN A 300 -10.64 -11.47 1.24
C ASN A 300 -9.56 -10.54 1.80
N ASP A 301 -8.35 -10.56 1.26
CA ASP A 301 -7.25 -9.68 1.64
C ASP A 301 -6.85 -8.70 0.55
N TRP A 302 -7.26 -8.93 -0.70
CA TRP A 302 -6.92 -8.04 -1.81
C TRP A 302 -7.71 -6.73 -1.75
N MET A 303 -7.01 -5.62 -1.77
CA MET A 303 -7.58 -4.30 -1.50
C MET A 303 -8.15 -3.61 -2.73
N LEU A 304 -7.78 -4.03 -3.93
CA LEU A 304 -8.12 -3.34 -5.17
C LEU A 304 -9.41 -3.85 -5.84
N TRP A 305 -10.23 -4.63 -5.14
CA TRP A 305 -11.51 -5.11 -5.67
C TRP A 305 -12.41 -4.01 -6.22
N HIS A 306 -12.38 -2.83 -5.61
CA HIS A 306 -13.18 -1.68 -6.05
C HIS A 306 -12.70 -1.08 -7.39
N ALA A 307 -11.46 -1.37 -7.80
CA ALA A 307 -10.82 -0.84 -8.98
C ALA A 307 -10.52 -1.91 -10.04
N HIS A 308 -10.88 -3.18 -9.79
CA HIS A 308 -10.47 -4.29 -10.63
C HIS A 308 -10.97 -4.18 -12.08
N SER A 309 -12.14 -3.56 -12.31
CA SER A 309 -12.69 -3.35 -13.65
C SER A 309 -11.76 -2.56 -14.58
N LEU A 310 -10.84 -1.77 -14.01
CA LEU A 310 -9.87 -1.01 -14.77
C LEU A 310 -8.76 -1.87 -15.40
N TYR A 311 -8.59 -3.13 -14.96
CA TYR A 311 -7.61 -4.05 -15.56
C TYR A 311 -8.08 -4.60 -16.91
N PHE A 312 -9.39 -4.70 -17.13
CA PHE A 312 -9.95 -5.35 -18.30
C PHE A 312 -10.04 -4.43 -19.49
N ILE A 313 -9.84 -5.00 -20.66
CA ILE A 313 -10.09 -4.35 -21.93
C ILE A 313 -11.56 -4.57 -22.22
N ASN A 314 -12.35 -3.50 -22.21
CA ASN A 314 -13.70 -3.52 -22.73
C ASN A 314 -13.58 -3.41 -24.27
N GLU A 315 -14.01 -4.45 -24.99
CA GLU A 315 -14.18 -4.43 -26.44
C GLU A 315 -15.48 -3.73 -26.80
#